data_36356f2ba4f237506b0fc92346d80606
#
_entry.id   36356f2ba4f237506b0fc92346d80606
#
_cell.length_a   1.000
_cell.length_b   1.000
_cell.length_c   1.000
_cell.angle_alpha   90.00
_cell.angle_beta   90.00
_cell.angle_gamma   90.00
#
_symmetry.space_group_name_H-M   'P 1'
#
loop_
_entity.id
_entity.type
_entity.pdbx_description
1 polymer ?
#
loop_
_entity_poly.entity_id
_entity_poly.type
_entity_poly.pdbx_seq_one_letter_code
_entity_poly.pdbx_strand_id
1 'polypeptide(L)' 'MAKKDNIKLLGKRVGYWGQEYRDDNGELVVSSQYYEGLVVAVVVPMEGYEAMAGNDVLLLQDGENEPDFVSGEYDFDLLD' A
#
# COMPACT_ATOMS: atom_id res chain seq x y z
N MET A 1 -2.24 -16.75 12.53
CA MET A 1 -1.47 -15.81 11.72
C MET A 1 -1.76 -14.38 12.14
N ALA A 2 -0.73 -13.62 12.40
CA ALA A 2 -0.92 -12.21 12.78
C ALA A 2 -1.40 -11.42 11.56
N LYS A 3 -2.42 -10.59 11.76
CA LYS A 3 -2.90 -9.68 10.73
C LYS A 3 -2.07 -8.41 10.76
N LYS A 4 -1.83 -7.83 9.59
CA LYS A 4 -1.26 -6.49 9.53
C LYS A 4 -2.29 -5.50 10.07
N ASP A 5 -1.86 -4.65 10.95
CA ASP A 5 -2.71 -3.60 11.50
C ASP A 5 -2.32 -2.26 10.87
N ASN A 6 -2.84 -2.04 9.66
CA ASN A 6 -2.53 -0.82 8.92
C ASN A 6 -3.29 0.40 9.44
N ILE A 7 -4.23 0.21 10.36
CA ILE A 7 -4.93 1.33 10.99
C ILE A 7 -3.93 2.27 11.68
N LYS A 8 -2.84 1.72 12.21
CA LYS A 8 -1.80 2.51 12.85
C LYS A 8 -1.10 3.47 11.92
N LEU A 9 -1.22 3.25 10.61
CA LEU A 9 -0.59 4.09 9.61
C LEU A 9 -1.43 5.31 9.24
N LEU A 10 -2.68 5.35 9.66
CA LEU A 10 -3.58 6.45 9.31
C LEU A 10 -2.99 7.78 9.78
N GLY A 11 -2.89 8.73 8.85
CA GLY A 11 -2.32 10.03 9.12
C GLY A 11 -0.80 10.08 9.17
N LYS A 12 -0.14 8.96 8.85
CA LYS A 12 1.33 8.86 8.89
C LYS A 12 1.91 8.92 7.49
N ARG A 13 3.14 9.43 7.39
CA ARG A 13 3.92 9.32 6.18
C ARG A 13 4.60 7.96 6.15
N VAL A 14 4.46 7.28 5.04
CA VAL A 14 5.02 5.93 4.86
C VAL A 14 5.72 5.83 3.52
N GLY A 15 6.59 4.82 3.42
CA GLY A 15 7.20 4.44 2.16
C GLY A 15 7.05 2.94 1.94
N TYR A 16 7.08 2.53 0.69
CA TYR A 16 7.03 1.12 0.36
C TYR A 16 7.67 0.87 -1.01
N TRP A 17 8.15 -0.36 -1.20
CA TRP A 17 8.67 -0.80 -2.49
C TRP A 17 7.57 -1.43 -3.31
N GLY A 18 7.24 -0.82 -4.45
CA GLY A 18 6.32 -1.41 -5.41
C GLY A 18 6.94 -2.62 -6.08
N GLN A 19 6.09 -3.54 -6.53
CA GLN A 19 6.57 -4.76 -7.19
C GLN A 19 6.93 -4.47 -8.63
N GLU A 20 7.96 -5.16 -9.13
CA GLU A 20 8.25 -5.15 -10.55
C GLU A 20 7.22 -6.01 -11.29
N TYR A 21 6.97 -5.64 -12.52
CA TYR A 21 6.07 -6.37 -13.39
C TYR A 21 6.80 -6.77 -14.66
N ARG A 22 6.69 -8.05 -15.02
CA ARG A 22 7.25 -8.58 -16.26
C ARG A 22 6.14 -9.13 -17.12
N ASP A 23 6.31 -9.01 -18.45
CA ASP A 23 5.34 -9.55 -19.40
C ASP A 23 5.51 -11.07 -19.57
N ASP A 24 4.71 -11.64 -20.47
CA ASP A 24 4.75 -13.09 -20.73
C ASP A 24 6.08 -13.57 -21.30
N ASN A 25 6.86 -12.67 -21.88
CA ASN A 25 8.17 -12.97 -22.43
C ASN A 25 9.30 -12.77 -21.42
N GLY A 26 8.97 -12.36 -20.21
CA GLY A 26 9.95 -12.11 -19.16
C GLY A 26 10.60 -10.73 -19.25
N GLU A 27 10.13 -9.87 -20.14
CA GLU A 27 10.65 -8.51 -20.25
C GLU A 27 10.12 -7.63 -19.13
N LEU A 28 11.01 -6.78 -18.59
CA LEU A 28 10.65 -5.87 -17.51
C LEU A 28 9.77 -4.74 -18.06
N VAL A 29 8.51 -4.69 -17.61
CA VAL A 29 7.56 -3.65 -18.00
C VAL A 29 7.57 -2.52 -16.98
N VAL A 30 7.55 -2.88 -15.69
CA VAL A 30 7.58 -1.91 -14.58
C VAL A 30 8.68 -2.35 -13.62
N SER A 31 9.63 -1.45 -13.37
CA SER A 31 10.69 -1.73 -12.40
C SER A 31 10.20 -1.47 -10.98
N SER A 32 10.83 -2.17 -10.03
CA SER A 32 10.55 -1.91 -8.62
C SER A 32 10.99 -0.49 -8.27
N GLN A 33 10.12 0.27 -7.61
CA GLN A 33 10.38 1.65 -7.21
C GLN A 33 9.92 1.87 -5.79
N TYR A 34 10.57 2.81 -5.12
CA TYR A 34 10.19 3.20 -3.77
C TYR A 34 9.23 4.39 -3.85
N TYR A 35 8.09 4.25 -3.20
CA TYR A 35 7.05 5.28 -3.17
C TYR A 35 6.87 5.78 -1.76
N GLU A 36 6.64 7.08 -1.62
CA GLU A 36 6.40 7.73 -0.34
C GLU A 36 5.13 8.54 -0.41
N GLY A 37 4.40 8.60 0.68
CA GLY A 37 3.18 9.38 0.74
C GLY A 37 2.53 9.38 2.11
N LEU A 38 1.38 10.05 2.17
CA LEU A 38 0.57 10.16 3.38
C LEU A 38 -0.59 9.18 3.31
N VAL A 39 -0.77 8.40 4.37
CA VAL A 39 -1.93 7.51 4.46
C VAL A 39 -3.14 8.33 4.91
N VAL A 40 -4.07 8.55 4.00
CA VAL A 40 -5.25 9.38 4.27
C VAL A 40 -6.47 8.57 4.68
N ALA A 41 -6.46 7.26 4.41
CA ALA A 41 -7.53 6.36 4.84
C ALA A 41 -7.01 4.94 4.87
N VAL A 42 -7.67 4.08 5.63
CA VAL A 42 -7.35 2.66 5.70
C VAL A 42 -8.66 1.90 5.58
N VAL A 43 -8.68 0.86 4.75
CA VAL A 43 -9.86 0.00 4.62
C VAL A 43 -9.89 -0.94 5.82
N VAL A 44 -10.97 -0.87 6.59
CA VAL A 44 -11.16 -1.72 7.76
C VAL A 44 -12.26 -2.72 7.44
N PRO A 45 -11.93 -3.98 7.17
CA PRO A 45 -12.95 -4.97 6.84
C PRO A 45 -13.79 -5.32 8.06
N MET A 46 -15.05 -5.65 7.80
CA MET A 46 -15.90 -6.23 8.82
C MET A 46 -15.39 -7.62 9.19
N GLU A 47 -15.60 -8.03 10.43
CA GLU A 47 -15.21 -9.36 10.88
C GLU A 47 -15.74 -10.43 9.93
N GLY A 48 -14.89 -11.34 9.54
CA GLY A 48 -15.20 -12.40 8.57
C GLY A 48 -14.83 -12.05 7.12
N TYR A 49 -14.48 -10.80 6.84
CA TYR A 49 -14.18 -10.34 5.47
C TYR A 49 -12.74 -9.88 5.30
N GLU A 50 -11.88 -10.15 6.27
CA GLU A 50 -10.49 -9.67 6.28
C GLU A 50 -9.69 -10.17 5.08
N ALA A 51 -9.96 -11.41 4.65
CA ALA A 51 -9.24 -11.98 3.51
C ALA A 51 -9.62 -11.30 2.18
N MET A 52 -10.79 -10.67 2.13
CA MET A 52 -11.30 -10.04 0.90
C MET A 52 -10.86 -8.58 0.78
N ALA A 53 -10.71 -7.89 1.91
CA ALA A 53 -10.40 -6.46 1.90
C ALA A 53 -8.90 -6.16 2.04
N GLY A 54 -8.13 -7.06 2.65
CA GLY A 54 -6.67 -6.96 2.70
C GLY A 54 -6.09 -5.79 3.48
N ASN A 55 -6.89 -5.03 4.22
CA ASN A 55 -6.44 -3.82 4.92
C ASN A 55 -5.74 -2.81 4.01
N ASP A 56 -6.25 -2.65 2.81
CA ASP A 56 -5.68 -1.70 1.86
C ASP A 56 -5.66 -0.28 2.44
N VAL A 57 -4.70 0.51 1.98
CA VAL A 57 -4.59 1.90 2.39
C VAL A 57 -4.88 2.81 1.20
N LEU A 58 -5.39 4.00 1.50
CA LEU A 58 -5.54 5.05 0.51
C LEU A 58 -4.38 6.00 0.72
N LEU A 59 -3.45 6.01 -0.23
CA LEU A 59 -2.19 6.74 -0.11
C LEU A 59 -2.18 7.94 -1.03
N LEU A 60 -1.92 9.12 -0.46
CA LEU A 60 -1.65 10.32 -1.24
C LEU A 60 -0.14 10.39 -1.44
N GLN A 61 0.30 9.92 -2.61
CA GLN A 61 1.71 9.90 -2.96
C GLN A 61 2.26 11.32 -3.10
N ASP A 62 3.51 11.52 -2.67
CA ASP A 62 4.16 12.82 -2.78
C ASP A 62 4.14 13.31 -4.23
N GLY A 63 3.65 14.53 -4.42
CA GLY A 63 3.54 15.14 -5.74
C GLY A 63 2.23 14.86 -6.46
N GLU A 64 1.37 14.00 -5.93
CA GLU A 64 0.07 13.70 -6.52
C GLU A 64 -1.02 14.55 -5.87
N ASN A 65 -2.09 14.81 -6.63
CA ASN A 65 -3.24 15.58 -6.15
C ASN A 65 -4.37 14.71 -5.63
N GLU A 66 -4.38 13.44 -6.01
CA GLU A 66 -5.44 12.52 -5.63
C GLU A 66 -4.83 11.25 -5.06
N PRO A 67 -5.43 10.70 -3.99
CA PRO A 67 -4.94 9.45 -3.42
C PRO A 67 -5.35 8.24 -4.25
N ASP A 68 -4.55 7.19 -4.17
CA ASP A 68 -4.83 5.90 -4.80
C ASP A 68 -4.79 4.79 -3.76
N PHE A 69 -5.55 3.74 -4.02
CA PHE A 69 -5.50 2.56 -3.18
C PHE A 69 -4.21 1.79 -3.39
N VAL A 70 -3.61 1.37 -2.29
CA VAL A 70 -2.40 0.55 -2.27
C VAL A 70 -2.71 -0.70 -1.45
N SER A 71 -2.28 -1.86 -1.94
CA SER A 71 -2.51 -3.11 -1.25
C SER A 71 -1.95 -3.07 0.16
N GLY A 72 -2.73 -3.54 1.13
CA GLY A 72 -2.30 -3.63 2.52
C GLY A 72 -1.26 -4.70 2.77
N GLU A 73 -0.92 -5.50 1.76
CA GLU A 73 0.08 -6.55 1.89
C GLU A 73 1.51 -6.04 1.79
N TYR A 74 1.71 -4.82 1.28
CA TYR A 74 3.05 -4.24 1.22
C TYR A 74 3.58 -3.97 2.63
N ASP A 75 4.90 -4.05 2.75
CA ASP A 75 5.59 -3.67 3.97
C ASP A 75 5.85 -2.17 3.95
N PHE A 76 5.09 -1.45 4.76
CA PHE A 76 5.21 0.00 4.83
C PHE A 76 6.22 0.41 5.88
N ASP A 77 7.15 1.28 5.47
CA ASP A 77 8.11 1.89 6.38
C ASP A 77 7.51 3.17 6.94
N LEU A 78 7.61 3.36 8.24
CA LEU A 78 7.15 4.59 8.88
C LEU A 78 8.25 5.64 8.73
N LEU A 79 7.92 6.76 8.07
CA LEU A 79 8.91 7.79 7.72
C LEU A 79 8.98 8.93 8.73
N ASP A 80 8.02 9.03 9.61
CA ASP A 80 8.00 10.10 10.63
C ASP A 80 8.65 9.67 11.93
#